data_c1f419da855a5930a83fbcb98cccea1e
#
_entry.id   c1f419da855a5930a83fbcb98cccea1e
#
_cell.length_a   1.000
_cell.length_b   1.000
_cell.length_c   1.000
_cell.angle_alpha   90.00
_cell.angle_beta   90.00
_cell.angle_gamma   90.00
#
_symmetry.space_group_name_H-M   'P 1'
#
loop_
_entity.id
_entity.type
_entity.pdbx_description
1 polymer ?
#
loop_
_entity_poly.entity_id
_entity_poly.type
_entity_poly.pdbx_seq_one_letter_code
_entity_poly.pdbx_strand_id
1 'polypeptide(L)'
;MLIGVLVVALLLAVPVPAHSAESPAPVHANHQLGTPVSGPGQGRTDPDQARPLQWLLHAQGQDGGWGPEANTKPDVATTSLSGIALLRLGHTPSSGEHRESARKALMFVIRAVERSPAPEEFIEPEGTLPQRKLGRGIDTFLAAQFLGEAVKLMPAGEDRRRASAALELCVSKIQSAQRKDGSFSKDGWAPVLSSAFAANGLYAAKDVGARVSPSSLAKAEDYMMKGYDSESKTFRTADSAGVALYQAAGALGMAARAGTMKEAPAVAAREHLADEAFVRGFGSYGGEEHVSYMLSTEAFAKAGGDDWTKWSKSIRMRLAAIQREDGTWRGDHCITSTSFCTAASLITLAIRPANTPQQM
;
A
#
# COMPACT_ATOMS: atom_id res chain seq x y z
N MET A 1 66.54 -0.90 -6.03
CA MET A 1 66.19 -0.45 -7.39
C MET A 1 64.84 -1.10 -7.75
N LEU A 2 63.76 -0.43 -7.48
CA LEU A 2 62.42 -0.89 -7.86
C LEU A 2 61.82 0.17 -8.81
N ILE A 3 61.57 -0.24 -10.03
CA ILE A 3 60.98 0.59 -11.08
C ILE A 3 59.48 0.46 -10.96
N GLY A 4 58.80 1.56 -10.58
CA GLY A 4 57.35 1.64 -10.57
C GLY A 4 56.85 2.00 -11.97
N VAL A 5 55.95 1.18 -12.49
CA VAL A 5 55.23 1.43 -13.75
C VAL A 5 53.94 2.18 -13.44
N LEU A 6 53.89 3.43 -13.93
CA LEU A 6 52.68 4.29 -13.84
C LEU A 6 51.80 3.97 -15.06
N VAL A 7 50.61 3.38 -14.84
CA VAL A 7 49.59 3.20 -15.89
C VAL A 7 48.65 4.40 -15.86
N VAL A 8 48.74 5.24 -16.88
CA VAL A 8 47.82 6.35 -17.13
C VAL A 8 46.64 5.81 -17.96
N ALA A 9 45.46 5.74 -17.37
CA ALA A 9 44.24 5.42 -18.07
C ALA A 9 43.67 6.68 -18.73
N LEU A 10 43.65 6.70 -20.06
CA LEU A 10 43.06 7.75 -20.88
C LEU A 10 41.55 7.50 -21.01
N LEU A 11 40.73 8.31 -20.33
CA LEU A 11 39.27 8.29 -20.49
C LEU A 11 38.88 9.06 -21.75
N LEU A 12 38.50 8.36 -22.81
CA LEU A 12 37.87 8.92 -24.00
C LEU A 12 36.39 9.21 -23.69
N ALA A 13 36.05 10.48 -23.62
CA ALA A 13 34.66 10.94 -23.55
C ALA A 13 34.00 10.82 -24.92
N VAL A 14 32.95 10.01 -25.02
CA VAL A 14 32.10 9.91 -26.22
C VAL A 14 30.98 10.94 -26.08
N PRO A 15 30.73 11.83 -27.06
CA PRO A 15 29.66 12.78 -26.97
C PRO A 15 28.29 12.08 -27.23
N VAL A 16 27.34 12.29 -26.32
CA VAL A 16 25.94 11.86 -26.48
C VAL A 16 25.21 12.91 -27.31
N PRO A 17 24.48 12.55 -28.38
CA PRO A 17 23.70 13.51 -29.15
C PRO A 17 22.47 13.95 -28.33
N ALA A 18 22.26 15.26 -28.25
CA ALA A 18 21.07 15.89 -27.70
C ALA A 18 19.86 15.59 -28.58
N HIS A 19 18.90 14.82 -28.05
CA HIS A 19 17.56 14.71 -28.63
C HIS A 19 16.72 15.88 -28.13
N SER A 20 16.32 16.73 -29.05
CA SER A 20 15.32 17.78 -28.85
C SER A 20 13.95 17.12 -28.67
N ALA A 21 13.38 17.22 -27.45
CA ALA A 21 12.02 16.81 -27.18
C ALA A 21 11.05 17.87 -27.70
N GLU A 22 10.28 17.56 -28.72
CA GLU A 22 9.08 18.28 -29.10
C GLU A 22 7.96 18.00 -28.08
N SER A 23 7.41 19.07 -27.51
CA SER A 23 6.22 19.01 -26.65
C SER A 23 4.96 18.76 -27.49
N PRO A 24 4.10 17.81 -27.12
CA PRO A 24 2.81 17.66 -27.79
C PRO A 24 1.81 18.74 -27.30
N ALA A 25 1.06 19.29 -28.25
CA ALA A 25 0.00 20.28 -28.03
C ALA A 25 -1.20 19.72 -27.27
N PRO A 26 -1.97 20.55 -26.51
CA PRO A 26 -3.10 20.09 -25.72
C PRO A 26 -4.29 19.71 -26.62
N VAL A 27 -4.79 18.48 -26.42
CA VAL A 27 -6.02 17.99 -27.05
C VAL A 27 -7.21 18.44 -26.17
N HIS A 28 -8.02 19.34 -26.70
CA HIS A 28 -9.32 19.72 -26.12
C HIS A 28 -10.34 18.62 -26.41
N ALA A 29 -10.75 17.84 -25.41
CA ALA A 29 -11.89 16.94 -25.51
C ALA A 29 -13.15 17.60 -24.94
N ASN A 30 -14.10 17.87 -25.83
CA ASN A 30 -15.46 18.28 -25.48
C ASN A 30 -16.25 17.05 -24.99
N HIS A 31 -16.59 17.00 -23.69
CA HIS A 31 -17.53 16.01 -23.16
C HIS A 31 -18.89 16.65 -22.87
N GLN A 32 -19.87 16.31 -23.70
CA GLN A 32 -21.28 16.51 -23.37
C GLN A 32 -21.75 15.44 -22.39
N LEU A 33 -22.23 15.89 -21.23
CA LEU A 33 -22.81 15.04 -20.17
C LEU A 33 -24.25 14.67 -20.51
N GLY A 34 -24.47 13.37 -20.79
CA GLY A 34 -25.80 12.78 -20.79
C GLY A 34 -26.11 12.21 -19.40
N THR A 35 -27.22 12.61 -18.79
CA THR A 35 -27.71 12.11 -17.50
C THR A 35 -28.42 10.77 -17.67
N PRO A 36 -28.09 9.71 -16.90
CA PRO A 36 -28.94 8.55 -16.75
C PRO A 36 -29.72 8.57 -15.42
N VAL A 37 -30.95 8.15 -15.49
CA VAL A 37 -31.94 8.03 -14.40
C VAL A 37 -31.59 6.84 -13.49
N SER A 38 -31.69 7.07 -12.18
CA SER A 38 -31.29 6.13 -11.12
C SER A 38 -32.43 5.19 -10.72
N GLY A 39 -32.11 3.87 -10.61
CA GLY A 39 -32.88 2.87 -9.87
C GLY A 39 -32.20 2.54 -8.53
N PRO A 40 -32.90 2.03 -7.51
CA PRO A 40 -32.38 1.87 -6.15
C PRO A 40 -31.52 0.61 -6.00
N GLY A 41 -30.36 0.75 -5.35
CA GLY A 41 -29.71 -0.36 -4.64
C GLY A 41 -28.56 -1.09 -5.31
N GLN A 42 -27.72 -0.43 -6.15
CA GLN A 42 -26.40 -0.97 -6.52
C GLN A 42 -25.33 0.04 -6.11
N GLY A 43 -24.35 -0.39 -5.30
CA GLY A 43 -23.17 0.40 -4.96
C GLY A 43 -22.48 0.86 -6.25
N ARG A 44 -22.65 2.13 -6.60
CA ARG A 44 -22.05 2.70 -7.82
C ARG A 44 -20.54 2.79 -7.63
N THR A 45 -19.82 1.96 -8.34
CA THR A 45 -18.38 2.15 -8.52
C THR A 45 -18.17 3.48 -9.25
N ASP A 46 -17.35 4.37 -8.69
CA ASP A 46 -17.04 5.64 -9.37
C ASP A 46 -16.41 5.34 -10.75
N PRO A 47 -16.65 6.17 -11.78
CA PRO A 47 -16.13 5.91 -13.13
C PRO A 47 -14.61 5.75 -13.20
N ASP A 48 -13.86 6.44 -12.32
CA ASP A 48 -12.42 6.34 -12.19
C ASP A 48 -11.93 5.01 -11.55
N GLN A 49 -12.83 4.25 -10.94
CA GLN A 49 -12.56 2.94 -10.33
C GLN A 49 -13.04 1.77 -11.21
N ALA A 50 -13.98 1.97 -12.10
CA ALA A 50 -14.62 0.90 -12.85
C ALA A 50 -13.65 0.14 -13.76
N ARG A 51 -12.87 0.84 -14.58
CA ARG A 51 -11.90 0.22 -15.50
C ARG A 51 -10.77 -0.52 -14.77
N PRO A 52 -10.08 0.10 -13.79
CA PRO A 52 -9.04 -0.61 -13.05
C PRO A 52 -9.58 -1.79 -12.22
N LEU A 53 -10.80 -1.71 -11.68
CA LEU A 53 -11.44 -2.84 -11.02
C LEU A 53 -11.69 -3.99 -12.00
N GLN A 54 -12.24 -3.73 -13.18
CA GLN A 54 -12.45 -4.75 -14.21
C GLN A 54 -11.14 -5.41 -14.62
N TRP A 55 -10.08 -4.62 -14.82
CA TRP A 55 -8.76 -5.18 -15.11
C TRP A 55 -8.27 -6.09 -13.98
N LEU A 56 -8.38 -5.63 -12.72
CA LEU A 56 -7.93 -6.41 -11.55
C LEU A 56 -8.70 -7.73 -11.45
N LEU A 57 -10.01 -7.74 -11.69
CA LEU A 57 -10.84 -8.95 -11.70
C LEU A 57 -10.40 -9.94 -12.79
N HIS A 58 -10.09 -9.45 -14.00
CA HIS A 58 -9.62 -10.30 -15.09
C HIS A 58 -8.19 -10.85 -14.84
N ALA A 59 -7.37 -10.13 -14.10
CA ALA A 59 -6.01 -10.55 -13.76
C ALA A 59 -5.96 -11.61 -12.63
N GLN A 60 -7.09 -11.90 -11.96
CA GLN A 60 -7.14 -12.91 -10.90
C GLN A 60 -6.93 -14.32 -11.45
N GLY A 61 -5.98 -15.05 -10.88
CA GLY A 61 -5.74 -16.44 -11.20
C GLY A 61 -6.90 -17.37 -10.80
N GLN A 62 -6.96 -18.54 -11.42
CA GLN A 62 -8.00 -19.55 -11.11
C GLN A 62 -7.93 -20.01 -9.64
N ASP A 63 -6.73 -19.99 -9.04
CA ASP A 63 -6.47 -20.31 -7.62
C ASP A 63 -6.94 -19.21 -6.66
N GLY A 64 -7.31 -18.04 -7.19
CA GLY A 64 -7.81 -16.87 -6.46
C GLY A 64 -6.76 -15.82 -6.14
N GLY A 65 -5.50 -16.03 -6.50
CA GLY A 65 -4.40 -15.09 -6.26
C GLY A 65 -4.14 -14.12 -7.41
N TRP A 66 -3.31 -13.12 -7.14
CA TRP A 66 -2.74 -12.19 -8.13
C TRP A 66 -1.22 -12.25 -8.08
N GLY A 67 -0.61 -12.35 -9.25
CA GLY A 67 0.82 -12.12 -9.45
C GLY A 67 1.13 -10.66 -9.80
N PRO A 68 2.41 -10.34 -10.07
CA PRO A 68 2.83 -8.99 -10.45
C PRO A 68 2.10 -8.43 -11.67
N GLU A 69 1.81 -9.29 -12.64
CA GLU A 69 1.10 -8.99 -13.88
C GLU A 69 -0.02 -10.02 -14.09
N ALA A 70 -0.94 -9.75 -15.00
CA ALA A 70 -1.94 -10.75 -15.40
C ALA A 70 -1.26 -12.02 -15.89
N ASN A 71 -1.84 -13.19 -15.53
CA ASN A 71 -1.33 -14.52 -15.91
C ASN A 71 0.09 -14.87 -15.40
N THR A 72 0.59 -14.16 -14.39
CA THR A 72 1.84 -14.51 -13.72
C THR A 72 1.57 -15.29 -12.43
N LYS A 73 2.61 -15.96 -11.89
CA LYS A 73 2.50 -16.70 -10.63
C LYS A 73 2.00 -15.77 -9.52
N PRO A 74 0.90 -16.10 -8.84
CA PRO A 74 0.39 -15.31 -7.73
C PRO A 74 1.35 -15.26 -6.54
N ASP A 75 1.31 -14.15 -5.81
CA ASP A 75 1.99 -13.99 -4.52
C ASP A 75 1.04 -13.48 -3.44
N VAL A 76 1.37 -13.78 -2.18
CA VAL A 76 0.51 -13.45 -1.03
C VAL A 76 0.40 -11.94 -0.81
N ALA A 77 1.48 -11.19 -1.00
CA ALA A 77 1.48 -9.74 -0.79
C ALA A 77 0.57 -9.03 -1.79
N THR A 78 0.74 -9.33 -3.10
CA THR A 78 -0.09 -8.77 -4.17
C THR A 78 -1.55 -9.22 -4.02
N THR A 79 -1.79 -10.49 -3.68
CA THR A 79 -3.14 -11.03 -3.46
C THR A 79 -3.82 -10.36 -2.26
N SER A 80 -3.12 -10.17 -1.15
CA SER A 80 -3.67 -9.50 0.04
C SER A 80 -4.04 -8.05 -0.25
N LEU A 81 -3.17 -7.31 -0.94
CA LEU A 81 -3.44 -5.91 -1.31
C LEU A 81 -4.63 -5.81 -2.28
N SER A 82 -4.73 -6.71 -3.27
CA SER A 82 -5.87 -6.80 -4.20
C SER A 82 -7.17 -7.16 -3.46
N GLY A 83 -7.09 -8.07 -2.49
CA GLY A 83 -8.20 -8.42 -1.61
C GLY A 83 -8.70 -7.23 -0.79
N ILE A 84 -7.78 -6.44 -0.20
CA ILE A 84 -8.13 -5.19 0.51
C ILE A 84 -8.83 -4.22 -0.44
N ALA A 85 -8.36 -4.07 -1.68
CA ALA A 85 -9.01 -3.21 -2.67
C ALA A 85 -10.46 -3.64 -2.92
N LEU A 86 -10.72 -4.94 -3.09
CA LEU A 86 -12.09 -5.46 -3.23
C LEU A 86 -12.95 -5.16 -2.00
N LEU A 87 -12.44 -5.38 -0.77
CA LEU A 87 -13.17 -5.06 0.46
C LEU A 87 -13.53 -3.57 0.54
N ARG A 88 -12.61 -2.69 0.22
CA ARG A 88 -12.80 -1.22 0.25
C ARG A 88 -13.78 -0.73 -0.81
N LEU A 89 -13.93 -1.46 -1.91
CA LEU A 89 -14.93 -1.22 -2.96
C LEU A 89 -16.30 -1.87 -2.64
N GLY A 90 -16.46 -2.48 -1.46
CA GLY A 90 -17.73 -3.09 -1.02
C GLY A 90 -17.93 -4.54 -1.47
N HIS A 91 -16.91 -5.17 -2.04
CA HIS A 91 -16.94 -6.59 -2.44
C HIS A 91 -16.31 -7.44 -1.35
N THR A 92 -17.12 -7.97 -0.44
CA THR A 92 -16.69 -8.84 0.66
C THR A 92 -16.82 -10.32 0.28
N PRO A 93 -16.22 -11.26 1.03
CA PRO A 93 -16.43 -12.68 0.78
C PRO A 93 -17.88 -13.16 0.86
N SER A 94 -18.78 -12.35 1.47
CA SER A 94 -20.19 -12.68 1.68
C SER A 94 -21.17 -11.78 0.93
N SER A 95 -20.72 -10.62 0.40
CA SER A 95 -21.61 -9.64 -0.23
C SER A 95 -20.90 -8.86 -1.35
N GLY A 96 -21.70 -8.16 -2.16
CA GLY A 96 -21.25 -7.40 -3.31
C GLY A 96 -21.20 -8.22 -4.61
N GLU A 97 -21.15 -7.52 -5.73
CA GLU A 97 -21.16 -8.11 -7.08
C GLU A 97 -20.00 -9.09 -7.29
N HIS A 98 -18.81 -8.72 -6.80
CA HIS A 98 -17.58 -9.52 -6.98
C HIS A 98 -17.22 -10.31 -5.72
N ARG A 99 -18.23 -10.74 -4.91
CA ARG A 99 -18.01 -11.53 -3.68
C ARG A 99 -17.22 -12.80 -3.92
N GLU A 100 -17.37 -13.44 -5.08
CA GLU A 100 -16.66 -14.68 -5.36
C GLU A 100 -15.16 -14.44 -5.57
N SER A 101 -14.78 -13.35 -6.24
CA SER A 101 -13.36 -12.93 -6.34
C SER A 101 -12.75 -12.64 -4.97
N ALA A 102 -13.48 -11.90 -4.12
CA ALA A 102 -13.04 -11.62 -2.75
C ALA A 102 -12.90 -12.90 -1.92
N ARG A 103 -13.83 -13.86 -2.07
CA ARG A 103 -13.79 -15.16 -1.39
C ARG A 103 -12.62 -16.02 -1.87
N LYS A 104 -12.36 -16.08 -3.17
CA LYS A 104 -11.21 -16.79 -3.73
C LYS A 104 -9.90 -16.22 -3.23
N ALA A 105 -9.75 -14.88 -3.19
CA ALA A 105 -8.58 -14.21 -2.62
C ALA A 105 -8.38 -14.57 -1.15
N LEU A 106 -9.44 -14.52 -0.36
CA LEU A 106 -9.41 -14.90 1.06
C LEU A 106 -8.92 -16.34 1.24
N MET A 107 -9.48 -17.27 0.47
CA MET A 107 -9.09 -18.69 0.56
C MET A 107 -7.67 -18.95 0.05
N PHE A 108 -7.18 -18.18 -0.93
CA PHE A 108 -5.79 -18.23 -1.35
C PHE A 108 -4.86 -17.87 -0.19
N VAL A 109 -5.09 -16.72 0.47
CA VAL A 109 -4.27 -16.24 1.57
C VAL A 109 -4.36 -17.19 2.77
N ILE A 110 -5.56 -17.65 3.16
CA ILE A 110 -5.72 -18.61 4.27
C ILE A 110 -4.87 -19.86 4.02
N ARG A 111 -5.00 -20.48 2.83
CA ARG A 111 -4.22 -21.69 2.49
C ARG A 111 -2.71 -21.45 2.49
N ALA A 112 -2.27 -20.26 2.06
CA ALA A 112 -0.86 -19.91 2.09
C ALA A 112 -0.34 -19.80 3.53
N VAL A 113 -1.08 -19.11 4.41
CA VAL A 113 -0.74 -18.97 5.83
C VAL A 113 -0.71 -20.33 6.54
N GLU A 114 -1.74 -21.17 6.34
CA GLU A 114 -1.83 -22.51 6.93
C GLU A 114 -0.63 -23.42 6.55
N ARG A 115 -0.05 -23.21 5.36
CA ARG A 115 1.12 -23.98 4.89
C ARG A 115 2.46 -23.31 5.21
N SER A 116 2.44 -22.08 5.73
CA SER A 116 3.68 -21.33 5.94
C SER A 116 4.55 -21.95 7.03
N PRO A 117 5.89 -21.90 6.87
CA PRO A 117 6.79 -22.42 7.89
C PRO A 117 6.72 -21.60 9.19
N ALA A 118 6.73 -22.30 10.32
CA ALA A 118 6.94 -21.69 11.63
C ALA A 118 8.41 -21.89 12.04
N PRO A 119 9.08 -20.92 12.64
CA PRO A 119 8.65 -19.62 13.16
C PRO A 119 8.92 -18.42 12.21
N GLU A 120 9.14 -18.65 10.92
CA GLU A 120 9.58 -17.64 9.97
C GLU A 120 8.63 -16.42 9.90
N GLU A 121 9.20 -15.22 9.66
CA GLU A 121 8.43 -13.97 9.52
C GLU A 121 7.58 -13.90 8.26
N PHE A 122 7.92 -14.67 7.23
CA PHE A 122 7.27 -14.70 5.92
C PHE A 122 6.28 -15.87 5.79
N ILE A 123 5.38 -15.76 4.83
CA ILE A 123 4.46 -16.82 4.41
C ILE A 123 5.05 -17.59 3.24
N GLU A 124 5.56 -16.89 2.24
CA GLU A 124 6.18 -17.48 1.05
C GLU A 124 7.71 -17.47 1.17
N PRO A 125 8.37 -18.64 1.02
CA PRO A 125 9.82 -18.74 1.13
C PRO A 125 10.56 -18.07 -0.05
N GLU A 126 9.92 -17.92 -1.18
CA GLU A 126 10.50 -17.33 -2.39
C GLU A 126 10.46 -15.79 -2.31
N GLY A 127 11.53 -15.13 -2.76
CA GLY A 127 11.64 -13.67 -2.81
C GLY A 127 10.77 -13.07 -3.91
N THR A 128 9.50 -12.83 -3.64
CA THR A 128 8.59 -12.12 -4.53
C THR A 128 9.05 -10.66 -4.73
N LEU A 129 8.51 -9.95 -5.73
CA LEU A 129 8.90 -8.57 -5.97
C LEU A 129 8.59 -7.66 -4.75
N PRO A 130 7.41 -7.73 -4.10
CA PRO A 130 7.15 -6.99 -2.86
C PRO A 130 8.13 -7.35 -1.74
N GLN A 131 8.45 -8.63 -1.52
CA GLN A 131 9.41 -9.06 -0.50
C GLN A 131 10.81 -8.48 -0.71
N ARG A 132 11.31 -8.50 -1.95
CA ARG A 132 12.63 -7.93 -2.27
C ARG A 132 12.73 -6.43 -2.06
N LYS A 133 11.61 -5.70 -2.18
CA LYS A 133 11.56 -4.24 -2.11
C LYS A 133 11.15 -3.71 -0.75
N LEU A 134 10.14 -4.32 -0.13
CA LEU A 134 9.61 -3.90 1.17
C LEU A 134 10.06 -4.79 2.33
N GLY A 135 10.82 -5.85 2.07
CA GLY A 135 11.29 -6.79 3.09
C GLY A 135 10.49 -8.09 3.12
N ARG A 136 11.14 -9.16 3.61
CA ARG A 136 10.62 -10.54 3.52
C ARG A 136 9.27 -10.74 4.19
N GLY A 137 8.99 -10.04 5.29
CA GLY A 137 7.74 -10.17 6.04
C GLY A 137 6.54 -9.45 5.45
N ILE A 138 6.68 -8.71 4.33
CA ILE A 138 5.59 -7.89 3.76
C ILE A 138 4.35 -8.71 3.41
N ASP A 139 4.52 -9.95 2.97
CA ASP A 139 3.43 -10.87 2.67
C ASP A 139 2.60 -11.19 3.93
N THR A 140 3.26 -11.42 5.07
CA THR A 140 2.61 -11.64 6.37
C THR A 140 1.89 -10.38 6.85
N PHE A 141 2.49 -9.21 6.65
CA PHE A 141 1.95 -7.93 7.12
C PHE A 141 0.67 -7.56 6.37
N LEU A 142 0.70 -7.66 5.03
CA LEU A 142 -0.47 -7.43 4.20
C LEU A 142 -1.54 -8.52 4.38
N ALA A 143 -1.14 -9.79 4.58
CA ALA A 143 -2.08 -10.86 4.89
C ALA A 143 -2.80 -10.61 6.22
N ALA A 144 -2.10 -10.16 7.27
CA ALA A 144 -2.72 -9.81 8.54
C ALA A 144 -3.74 -8.68 8.39
N GLN A 145 -3.41 -7.63 7.63
CA GLN A 145 -4.35 -6.54 7.36
C GLN A 145 -5.58 -7.05 6.59
N PHE A 146 -5.39 -7.80 5.51
CA PHE A 146 -6.48 -8.34 4.71
C PHE A 146 -7.39 -9.27 5.51
N LEU A 147 -6.81 -10.21 6.26
CA LEU A 147 -7.57 -11.15 7.09
C LEU A 147 -8.36 -10.42 8.18
N GLY A 148 -7.75 -9.45 8.86
CA GLY A 148 -8.43 -8.64 9.89
C GLY A 148 -9.62 -7.86 9.32
N GLU A 149 -9.45 -7.19 8.18
CA GLU A 149 -10.53 -6.47 7.51
C GLU A 149 -11.63 -7.43 7.02
N ALA A 150 -11.26 -8.59 6.45
CA ALA A 150 -12.21 -9.59 5.99
C ALA A 150 -13.03 -10.20 7.15
N VAL A 151 -12.37 -10.60 8.25
CA VAL A 151 -13.02 -11.18 9.44
C VAL A 151 -14.08 -10.24 10.01
N LYS A 152 -13.81 -8.93 10.02
CA LYS A 152 -14.76 -7.90 10.47
C LYS A 152 -16.06 -7.90 9.65
N LEU A 153 -15.97 -8.21 8.36
CA LEU A 153 -17.07 -8.14 7.38
C LEU A 153 -17.78 -9.48 7.15
N MET A 154 -17.25 -10.57 7.74
CA MET A 154 -17.79 -11.91 7.51
C MET A 154 -18.83 -12.30 8.58
N PRO A 155 -19.92 -13.00 8.21
CA PRO A 155 -20.81 -13.63 9.15
C PRO A 155 -20.09 -14.75 9.93
N ALA A 156 -20.65 -15.16 11.07
CA ALA A 156 -20.16 -16.33 11.79
C ALA A 156 -20.26 -17.58 10.90
N GLY A 157 -19.20 -18.39 10.88
CA GLY A 157 -19.13 -19.59 10.04
C GLY A 157 -17.73 -20.18 10.00
N GLU A 158 -17.55 -21.21 9.21
CA GLU A 158 -16.27 -21.94 9.10
C GLU A 158 -15.20 -21.07 8.44
N ASP A 159 -15.49 -20.41 7.33
CA ASP A 159 -14.55 -19.55 6.63
C ASP A 159 -14.04 -18.42 7.56
N ARG A 160 -14.93 -17.82 8.37
CA ARG A 160 -14.54 -16.81 9.37
C ARG A 160 -13.63 -17.40 10.45
N ARG A 161 -13.92 -18.61 10.96
CA ARG A 161 -13.05 -19.27 11.95
C ARG A 161 -11.66 -19.54 11.39
N ARG A 162 -11.57 -20.05 10.14
CA ARG A 162 -10.30 -20.29 9.47
C ARG A 162 -9.54 -18.98 9.23
N ALA A 163 -10.21 -17.94 8.76
CA ALA A 163 -9.60 -16.62 8.60
C ALA A 163 -9.06 -16.06 9.91
N SER A 164 -9.82 -16.20 11.03
CA SER A 164 -9.37 -15.78 12.35
C SER A 164 -8.17 -16.59 12.84
N ALA A 165 -8.14 -17.89 12.61
CA ALA A 165 -6.99 -18.73 12.96
C ALA A 165 -5.74 -18.37 12.14
N ALA A 166 -5.90 -18.14 10.85
CA ALA A 166 -4.80 -17.67 9.98
C ALA A 166 -4.29 -16.28 10.41
N LEU A 167 -5.19 -15.38 10.82
CA LEU A 167 -4.84 -14.08 11.37
C LEU A 167 -3.99 -14.20 12.63
N GLU A 168 -4.34 -15.08 13.55
CA GLU A 168 -3.54 -15.33 14.78
C GLU A 168 -2.14 -15.84 14.45
N LEU A 169 -1.98 -16.68 13.42
CA LEU A 169 -0.66 -17.10 12.94
C LEU A 169 0.15 -15.91 12.39
N CYS A 170 -0.48 -15.06 11.59
CA CYS A 170 0.17 -13.83 11.09
C CYS A 170 0.59 -12.91 12.25
N VAL A 171 -0.29 -12.69 13.24
CA VAL A 171 0.03 -11.88 14.43
C VAL A 171 1.23 -12.44 15.18
N SER A 172 1.27 -13.76 15.38
CA SER A 172 2.41 -14.42 16.03
C SER A 172 3.72 -14.19 15.26
N LYS A 173 3.71 -14.37 13.93
CA LYS A 173 4.87 -14.14 13.08
C LYS A 173 5.34 -12.67 13.13
N ILE A 174 4.42 -11.71 13.03
CA ILE A 174 4.73 -10.28 13.10
C ILE A 174 5.38 -9.92 14.43
N GLN A 175 4.79 -10.36 15.54
CA GLN A 175 5.31 -10.04 16.87
C GLN A 175 6.68 -10.68 17.13
N SER A 176 6.90 -11.91 16.63
CA SER A 176 8.18 -12.60 16.74
C SER A 176 9.29 -11.93 15.91
N ALA A 177 8.94 -11.32 14.78
CA ALA A 177 9.86 -10.60 13.90
C ALA A 177 10.22 -9.20 14.42
N GLN A 178 9.46 -8.66 15.39
CA GLN A 178 9.68 -7.30 15.87
C GLN A 178 11.05 -7.14 16.54
N ARG A 179 11.82 -6.18 16.06
CA ARG A 179 13.16 -5.85 16.55
C ARG A 179 13.12 -5.03 17.85
N LYS A 180 14.27 -4.94 18.51
CA LYS A 180 14.39 -4.16 19.76
C LYS A 180 14.10 -2.68 19.58
N ASP A 181 14.38 -2.13 18.39
CA ASP A 181 14.12 -0.73 18.03
C ASP A 181 12.66 -0.45 17.63
N GLY A 182 11.81 -1.48 17.59
CA GLY A 182 10.40 -1.40 17.23
C GLY A 182 10.10 -1.66 15.75
N SER A 183 11.12 -1.71 14.88
CA SER A 183 10.95 -2.05 13.47
C SER A 183 10.61 -3.52 13.26
N PHE A 184 10.07 -3.89 12.08
CA PHE A 184 9.72 -5.26 11.74
C PHE A 184 10.58 -5.86 10.63
N SER A 185 11.20 -5.03 9.80
CA SER A 185 12.11 -5.50 8.75
C SER A 185 13.22 -4.49 8.52
N LYS A 186 14.43 -4.99 8.15
CA LYS A 186 15.55 -4.17 7.67
C LYS A 186 16.05 -4.64 6.31
N ASP A 187 15.40 -5.63 5.71
CA ASP A 187 15.89 -6.33 4.53
C ASP A 187 15.39 -5.68 3.22
N GLY A 188 14.44 -4.76 3.29
CA GLY A 188 13.91 -4.03 2.13
C GLY A 188 14.59 -2.68 1.93
N TRP A 189 14.22 -2.00 0.86
CA TRP A 189 14.69 -0.64 0.55
C TRP A 189 14.05 0.43 1.43
N ALA A 190 12.82 0.20 1.88
CA ALA A 190 12.07 1.13 2.71
C ALA A 190 11.52 0.43 3.97
N PRO A 191 12.37 0.11 4.97
CA PRO A 191 11.98 -0.54 6.21
C PRO A 191 10.84 0.17 6.95
N VAL A 192 10.74 1.49 6.81
CA VAL A 192 9.65 2.28 7.38
C VAL A 192 8.29 1.90 6.80
N LEU A 193 8.17 1.69 5.49
CA LEU A 193 6.91 1.25 4.87
C LEU A 193 6.54 -0.17 5.31
N SER A 194 7.53 -1.07 5.33
CA SER A 194 7.33 -2.42 5.84
C SER A 194 6.80 -2.41 7.28
N SER A 195 7.41 -1.60 8.14
CA SER A 195 6.98 -1.47 9.54
C SER A 195 5.61 -0.82 9.68
N ALA A 196 5.25 0.11 8.79
CA ALA A 196 3.90 0.68 8.74
C ALA A 196 2.84 -0.38 8.40
N PHE A 197 3.13 -1.27 7.44
CA PHE A 197 2.24 -2.39 7.11
C PHE A 197 2.13 -3.42 8.23
N ALA A 198 3.23 -3.75 8.89
CA ALA A 198 3.21 -4.63 10.07
C ALA A 198 2.30 -4.07 11.16
N ALA A 199 2.44 -2.78 11.48
CA ALA A 199 1.58 -2.11 12.44
C ALA A 199 0.11 -2.08 11.99
N ASN A 200 -0.17 -1.78 10.71
CA ASN A 200 -1.53 -1.83 10.16
C ASN A 200 -2.15 -3.22 10.29
N GLY A 201 -1.39 -4.29 10.01
CA GLY A 201 -1.81 -5.67 10.22
C GLY A 201 -2.15 -5.97 11.68
N LEU A 202 -1.30 -5.52 12.62
CA LEU A 202 -1.56 -5.67 14.06
C LEU A 202 -2.80 -4.88 14.51
N TYR A 203 -3.00 -3.65 14.03
CA TYR A 203 -4.21 -2.88 14.35
C TYR A 203 -5.47 -3.53 13.78
N ALA A 204 -5.45 -4.01 12.53
CA ALA A 204 -6.57 -4.72 11.93
C ALA A 204 -6.92 -6.01 12.71
N ALA A 205 -5.89 -6.72 13.19
CA ALA A 205 -6.05 -7.90 14.03
C ALA A 205 -6.65 -7.55 15.41
N LYS A 206 -6.15 -6.50 16.06
CA LYS A 206 -6.67 -5.99 17.33
C LYS A 206 -8.15 -5.61 17.24
N ASP A 207 -8.56 -4.98 16.13
CA ASP A 207 -9.94 -4.53 15.90
C ASP A 207 -10.95 -5.70 15.86
N VAL A 208 -10.48 -6.92 15.59
CA VAL A 208 -11.33 -8.14 15.57
C VAL A 208 -11.04 -9.09 16.73
N GLY A 209 -10.30 -8.62 17.75
CA GLY A 209 -10.07 -9.33 18.99
C GLY A 209 -8.94 -10.37 18.96
N ALA A 210 -8.03 -10.32 17.96
CA ALA A 210 -6.84 -11.18 17.97
C ALA A 210 -5.85 -10.78 19.08
N ARG A 211 -4.98 -11.70 19.46
CA ARG A 211 -4.05 -11.56 20.61
C ARG A 211 -2.84 -10.69 20.28
N VAL A 212 -3.08 -9.39 20.09
CA VAL A 212 -2.03 -8.40 19.81
C VAL A 212 -1.47 -7.84 21.12
N SER A 213 -0.14 -7.88 21.27
CA SER A 213 0.57 -7.31 22.41
C SER A 213 0.53 -5.77 22.37
N PRO A 214 0.02 -5.10 23.40
CA PRO A 214 0.07 -3.64 23.48
C PRO A 214 1.50 -3.08 23.40
N SER A 215 2.49 -3.81 23.97
CA SER A 215 3.89 -3.38 23.92
C SER A 215 4.48 -3.47 22.50
N SER A 216 3.99 -4.39 21.67
CA SER A 216 4.41 -4.48 20.27
C SER A 216 3.93 -3.25 19.48
N LEU A 217 2.69 -2.83 19.67
CA LEU A 217 2.16 -1.62 19.05
C LEU A 217 2.90 -0.36 19.52
N ALA A 218 3.11 -0.20 20.84
CA ALA A 218 3.82 0.95 21.39
C ALA A 218 5.25 1.08 20.82
N LYS A 219 5.98 -0.04 20.71
CA LYS A 219 7.31 -0.03 20.08
C LYS A 219 7.27 0.36 18.59
N ALA A 220 6.24 -0.07 17.87
CA ALA A 220 6.07 0.29 16.47
C ALA A 220 5.78 1.80 16.32
N GLU A 221 4.95 2.35 17.19
CA GLU A 221 4.67 3.78 17.27
C GLU A 221 5.94 4.59 17.54
N ASP A 222 6.71 4.20 18.56
CA ASP A 222 8.00 4.83 18.90
C ASP A 222 8.97 4.80 17.72
N TYR A 223 9.07 3.67 17.01
CA TYR A 223 9.93 3.57 15.83
C TYR A 223 9.54 4.56 14.73
N MET A 224 8.24 4.67 14.42
CA MET A 224 7.74 5.61 13.41
C MET A 224 8.02 7.06 13.79
N MET A 225 7.82 7.42 15.05
CA MET A 225 8.02 8.80 15.54
C MET A 225 9.49 9.20 15.60
N LYS A 226 10.43 8.27 15.86
CA LYS A 226 11.88 8.50 15.83
C LYS A 226 12.43 8.94 14.48
N GLY A 227 11.71 8.72 13.40
CA GLY A 227 12.06 9.21 12.07
C GLY A 227 11.92 10.72 11.91
N TYR A 228 11.23 11.41 12.82
CA TYR A 228 11.05 12.85 12.80
C TYR A 228 12.17 13.56 13.59
N ASP A 229 12.70 14.64 13.03
CA ASP A 229 13.64 15.55 13.65
C ASP A 229 12.92 16.83 14.05
N SER A 230 12.84 17.10 15.36
CA SER A 230 12.08 18.21 15.90
C SER A 230 12.74 19.57 15.72
N GLU A 231 14.08 19.62 15.54
CA GLU A 231 14.82 20.86 15.33
C GLU A 231 14.67 21.36 13.90
N SER A 232 14.92 20.47 12.94
CA SER A 232 14.79 20.79 11.52
C SER A 232 13.36 20.68 10.98
N LYS A 233 12.43 20.09 11.75
CA LYS A 233 11.03 19.75 11.35
C LYS A 233 10.96 18.88 10.10
N THR A 234 11.97 18.04 9.89
CA THR A 234 12.08 17.17 8.73
C THR A 234 12.03 15.69 9.10
N PHE A 235 11.91 14.82 8.11
CA PHE A 235 11.96 13.39 8.27
C PHE A 235 13.30 12.82 7.87
N ARG A 236 13.88 11.98 8.73
CA ARG A 236 15.09 11.21 8.42
C ARG A 236 14.77 10.18 7.34
N THR A 237 15.68 9.98 6.43
CA THR A 237 15.48 9.14 5.25
C THR A 237 16.29 7.86 5.25
N ALA A 238 16.99 7.55 6.33
CA ALA A 238 17.84 6.35 6.44
C ALA A 238 17.05 5.04 6.25
N ASP A 239 15.85 4.96 6.82
CA ASP A 239 14.97 3.78 6.75
C ASP A 239 13.89 3.89 5.64
N SER A 240 14.07 4.84 4.71
CA SER A 240 13.09 5.14 3.65
C SER A 240 13.71 5.31 2.26
N ALA A 241 14.80 4.60 1.98
CA ALA A 241 15.51 4.65 0.70
C ALA A 241 15.93 6.07 0.24
N GLY A 242 16.14 6.99 1.17
CA GLY A 242 16.43 8.40 0.86
C GLY A 242 15.17 9.24 0.58
N VAL A 243 13.95 8.68 0.66
CA VAL A 243 12.69 9.33 0.27
C VAL A 243 11.89 9.74 1.51
N ALA A 244 11.83 11.04 1.78
CA ALA A 244 11.13 11.57 2.95
C ALA A 244 9.61 11.29 2.93
N LEU A 245 9.00 11.16 1.75
CA LEU A 245 7.59 10.77 1.57
C LEU A 245 7.26 9.47 2.31
N TYR A 246 8.11 8.44 2.21
CA TYR A 246 7.83 7.14 2.83
C TYR A 246 7.82 7.23 4.36
N GLN A 247 8.74 8.00 4.93
CA GLN A 247 8.77 8.24 6.37
C GLN A 247 7.56 9.06 6.84
N ALA A 248 7.22 10.13 6.13
CA ALA A 248 6.06 10.97 6.45
C ALA A 248 4.74 10.19 6.35
N ALA A 249 4.56 9.39 5.29
CA ALA A 249 3.38 8.54 5.11
C ALA A 249 3.25 7.49 6.23
N GLY A 250 4.37 6.84 6.60
CA GLY A 250 4.40 5.89 7.70
C GLY A 250 4.06 6.55 9.06
N ALA A 251 4.67 7.69 9.36
CA ALA A 251 4.42 8.43 10.60
C ALA A 251 2.97 8.92 10.69
N LEU A 252 2.43 9.48 9.60
CA LEU A 252 1.05 9.96 9.55
C LEU A 252 0.04 8.80 9.68
N GLY A 253 0.26 7.69 8.97
CA GLY A 253 -0.55 6.49 9.07
C GLY A 253 -0.57 5.93 10.49
N MET A 254 0.59 5.86 11.15
CA MET A 254 0.70 5.43 12.55
C MET A 254 -0.04 6.38 13.49
N ALA A 255 0.17 7.68 13.38
CA ALA A 255 -0.50 8.67 14.21
C ALA A 255 -2.04 8.60 14.09
N ALA A 256 -2.53 8.31 12.88
CA ALA A 256 -3.96 8.09 12.67
C ALA A 256 -4.48 6.84 13.39
N ARG A 257 -3.72 5.75 13.44
CA ARG A 257 -4.08 4.52 14.17
C ARG A 257 -3.97 4.68 15.68
N ALA A 258 -2.89 5.30 16.16
CA ALA A 258 -2.64 5.53 17.59
C ALA A 258 -3.50 6.64 18.20
N GLY A 259 -4.08 7.53 17.39
CA GLY A 259 -4.84 8.68 17.88
C GLY A 259 -3.99 9.90 18.20
N THR A 260 -2.74 9.96 17.72
CA THR A 260 -1.72 11.00 18.00
C THR A 260 -1.59 12.04 16.89
N MET A 261 -2.65 12.30 16.13
CA MET A 261 -2.68 13.22 14.98
C MET A 261 -2.33 14.68 15.31
N LYS A 262 -2.31 15.05 16.61
CA LYS A 262 -1.95 16.39 17.08
C LYS A 262 -0.48 16.52 17.46
N GLU A 263 0.26 15.43 17.50
CA GLU A 263 1.69 15.44 17.80
C GLU A 263 2.53 16.00 16.65
N ALA A 264 3.70 16.56 16.98
CA ALA A 264 4.56 17.26 16.04
C ALA A 264 4.91 16.44 14.77
N PRO A 265 5.23 15.12 14.84
CA PRO A 265 5.50 14.35 13.64
C PRO A 265 4.30 14.28 12.67
N ALA A 266 3.09 14.10 13.20
CA ALA A 266 1.88 14.03 12.38
C ALA A 266 1.50 15.39 11.78
N VAL A 267 1.70 16.47 12.52
CA VAL A 267 1.51 17.84 12.03
C VAL A 267 2.48 18.13 10.88
N ALA A 268 3.77 17.89 11.08
CA ALA A 268 4.79 18.07 10.06
C ALA A 268 4.54 17.21 8.82
N ALA A 269 4.13 15.93 9.00
CA ALA A 269 3.79 15.05 7.88
C ALA A 269 2.64 15.63 7.02
N ARG A 270 1.60 16.18 7.65
CA ARG A 270 0.49 16.84 6.92
C ARG A 270 0.95 18.06 6.15
N GLU A 271 1.80 18.89 6.76
CA GLU A 271 2.36 20.08 6.11
C GLU A 271 3.22 19.70 4.89
N HIS A 272 4.12 18.73 5.03
CA HIS A 272 4.94 18.24 3.92
C HIS A 272 4.12 17.57 2.81
N LEU A 273 3.09 16.81 3.16
CA LEU A 273 2.21 16.16 2.17
C LEU A 273 1.28 17.14 1.43
N ALA A 274 1.21 18.41 1.85
CA ALA A 274 0.57 19.48 1.08
C ALA A 274 1.46 20.00 -0.06
N ASP A 275 2.77 19.72 -0.04
CA ASP A 275 3.71 20.08 -1.10
C ASP A 275 3.74 19.00 -2.19
N GLU A 276 3.43 19.41 -3.42
CA GLU A 276 3.40 18.51 -4.56
C GLU A 276 4.77 17.94 -4.92
N ALA A 277 5.85 18.70 -4.75
CA ALA A 277 7.21 18.23 -5.00
C ALA A 277 7.59 17.15 -3.98
N PHE A 278 7.21 17.31 -2.72
CA PHE A 278 7.41 16.31 -1.68
C PHE A 278 6.65 15.00 -1.98
N VAL A 279 5.40 15.09 -2.43
CA VAL A 279 4.54 13.94 -2.74
C VAL A 279 5.02 13.17 -3.97
N ARG A 280 5.86 13.75 -4.83
CA ARG A 280 6.51 13.01 -5.93
C ARG A 280 7.45 11.90 -5.46
N GLY A 281 7.89 11.95 -4.21
CA GLY A 281 8.76 10.91 -3.66
C GLY A 281 10.09 10.82 -4.39
N PHE A 282 10.33 9.71 -5.06
CA PHE A 282 11.58 9.45 -5.80
C PHE A 282 11.70 10.20 -7.14
N GLY A 283 10.65 10.92 -7.55
CA GLY A 283 10.63 11.67 -8.83
C GLY A 283 9.99 10.93 -10.00
N SER A 284 9.81 9.62 -9.88
CA SER A 284 8.98 8.75 -10.71
C SER A 284 8.10 7.88 -9.81
N TYR A 285 7.20 7.07 -10.37
CA TYR A 285 6.21 6.35 -9.59
C TYR A 285 6.59 4.87 -9.48
N GLY A 286 6.77 4.36 -8.26
CA GLY A 286 6.89 2.94 -7.95
C GLY A 286 5.76 2.48 -7.06
N GLY A 287 5.71 1.18 -6.74
CA GLY A 287 4.72 0.68 -5.80
C GLY A 287 4.83 1.32 -4.42
N GLU A 288 6.02 1.77 -4.04
CA GLU A 288 6.31 2.46 -2.78
C GLU A 288 5.61 3.82 -2.70
N GLU A 289 5.57 4.59 -3.80
CA GLU A 289 4.78 5.81 -3.89
C GLU A 289 3.29 5.49 -3.79
N HIS A 290 2.79 4.50 -4.53
CA HIS A 290 1.37 4.12 -4.50
C HIS A 290 0.92 3.70 -3.09
N VAL A 291 1.70 2.91 -2.36
CA VAL A 291 1.33 2.55 -0.98
C VAL A 291 1.52 3.71 0.01
N SER A 292 2.44 4.63 -0.24
CA SER A 292 2.56 5.87 0.55
C SER A 292 1.33 6.76 0.37
N TYR A 293 0.79 6.86 -0.84
CA TYR A 293 -0.47 7.56 -1.12
C TYR A 293 -1.64 6.90 -0.39
N MET A 294 -1.68 5.56 -0.39
CA MET A 294 -2.70 4.81 0.33
C MET A 294 -2.66 5.09 1.84
N LEU A 295 -1.49 4.94 2.48
CA LEU A 295 -1.31 5.21 3.92
C LEU A 295 -1.68 6.65 4.29
N SER A 296 -1.22 7.62 3.50
CA SER A 296 -1.55 9.04 3.70
C SER A 296 -3.05 9.29 3.55
N THR A 297 -3.70 8.68 2.55
CA THR A 297 -5.13 8.84 2.30
C THR A 297 -5.97 8.28 3.45
N GLU A 298 -5.60 7.12 4.00
CA GLU A 298 -6.26 6.54 5.18
C GLU A 298 -6.17 7.50 6.40
N ALA A 299 -5.01 8.10 6.60
CA ALA A 299 -4.79 9.03 7.70
C ALA A 299 -5.58 10.33 7.54
N PHE A 300 -5.56 10.94 6.35
CA PHE A 300 -6.33 12.15 6.06
C PHE A 300 -7.85 11.90 6.13
N ALA A 301 -8.33 10.74 5.66
CA ALA A 301 -9.74 10.37 5.77
C ALA A 301 -10.19 10.25 7.24
N LYS A 302 -9.32 9.74 8.11
CA LYS A 302 -9.58 9.66 9.55
C LYS A 302 -9.55 11.04 10.22
N ALA A 303 -8.66 11.94 9.81
CA ALA A 303 -8.59 13.31 10.29
C ALA A 303 -9.80 14.14 9.83
N GLY A 304 -10.28 13.93 8.62
CA GLY A 304 -11.41 14.66 8.02
C GLY A 304 -11.10 16.14 7.74
N GLY A 305 -12.14 16.94 7.59
CA GLY A 305 -12.05 18.40 7.44
C GLY A 305 -11.36 18.87 6.15
N ASP A 306 -10.77 20.06 6.24
CA ASP A 306 -10.12 20.71 5.08
C ASP A 306 -8.90 19.95 4.56
N ASP A 307 -8.13 19.35 5.45
CA ASP A 307 -6.96 18.54 5.08
C ASP A 307 -7.36 17.36 4.19
N TRP A 308 -8.45 16.66 4.55
CA TRP A 308 -9.03 15.62 3.71
C TRP A 308 -9.47 16.15 2.35
N THR A 309 -10.19 17.27 2.34
CA THR A 309 -10.73 17.86 1.11
C THR A 309 -9.63 18.22 0.13
N LYS A 310 -8.56 18.85 0.61
CA LYS A 310 -7.38 19.21 -0.18
C LYS A 310 -6.64 17.97 -0.67
N TRP A 311 -6.31 17.05 0.25
CA TRP A 311 -5.59 15.82 -0.08
C TRP A 311 -6.34 14.96 -1.09
N SER A 312 -7.62 14.67 -0.83
CA SER A 312 -8.41 13.79 -1.70
C SER A 312 -8.53 14.33 -3.12
N LYS A 313 -8.63 15.64 -3.30
CA LYS A 313 -8.63 16.28 -4.62
C LYS A 313 -7.26 16.12 -5.29
N SER A 314 -6.18 16.47 -4.60
CA SER A 314 -4.82 16.44 -5.15
C SER A 314 -4.42 15.00 -5.55
N ILE A 315 -4.66 14.01 -4.67
CA ILE A 315 -4.23 12.64 -4.95
C ILE A 315 -5.05 11.99 -6.09
N ARG A 316 -6.35 12.30 -6.20
CA ARG A 316 -7.17 11.85 -7.33
C ARG A 316 -6.68 12.42 -8.66
N MET A 317 -6.35 13.72 -8.70
CA MET A 317 -5.78 14.36 -9.89
C MET A 317 -4.43 13.72 -10.27
N ARG A 318 -3.57 13.45 -9.30
CA ARG A 318 -2.28 12.79 -9.50
C ARG A 318 -2.46 11.39 -10.07
N LEU A 319 -3.30 10.55 -9.43
CA LEU A 319 -3.56 9.20 -9.92
C LEU A 319 -4.15 9.20 -11.32
N ALA A 320 -5.05 10.13 -11.64
CA ALA A 320 -5.60 10.28 -12.99
C ALA A 320 -4.52 10.66 -14.02
N ALA A 321 -3.56 11.51 -13.65
CA ALA A 321 -2.48 11.95 -14.53
C ALA A 321 -1.48 10.85 -14.90
N ILE A 322 -1.32 9.83 -14.05
CA ILE A 322 -0.40 8.70 -14.25
C ILE A 322 -1.11 7.39 -14.58
N GLN A 323 -2.44 7.43 -14.74
CA GLN A 323 -3.23 6.25 -15.11
C GLN A 323 -2.96 5.89 -16.57
N ARG A 324 -2.77 4.62 -16.84
CA ARG A 324 -2.54 4.07 -18.18
C ARG A 324 -3.86 4.02 -18.99
N GLU A 325 -3.74 3.88 -20.29
CA GLU A 325 -4.89 3.78 -21.19
C GLU A 325 -5.82 2.61 -20.87
N ASP A 326 -5.29 1.50 -20.37
CA ASP A 326 -6.06 0.34 -19.93
C ASP A 326 -6.76 0.53 -18.56
N GLY A 327 -6.56 1.68 -17.94
CA GLY A 327 -7.12 2.04 -16.63
C GLY A 327 -6.26 1.60 -15.45
N THR A 328 -5.12 0.96 -15.68
CA THR A 328 -4.23 0.48 -14.62
C THR A 328 -3.18 1.50 -14.19
N TRP A 329 -2.44 1.16 -13.14
CA TRP A 329 -1.20 1.80 -12.73
C TRP A 329 -0.09 0.78 -12.70
N ARG A 330 1.11 1.20 -13.06
CA ARG A 330 2.31 0.40 -13.04
C ARG A 330 3.46 1.23 -12.50
N GLY A 331 4.33 0.62 -11.70
CA GLY A 331 5.53 1.31 -11.24
C GLY A 331 6.60 1.42 -12.33
N ASP A 332 7.29 2.55 -12.36
CA ASP A 332 8.43 2.79 -13.26
C ASP A 332 9.74 2.24 -12.67
N HIS A 333 9.79 2.09 -11.34
CA HIS A 333 10.95 1.57 -10.62
C HIS A 333 10.52 0.69 -9.44
N CYS A 334 11.47 0.03 -8.79
CA CYS A 334 11.31 -0.78 -7.58
C CYS A 334 10.18 -1.81 -7.68
N ILE A 335 8.98 -1.52 -7.19
CA ILE A 335 7.81 -2.37 -7.40
C ILE A 335 7.12 -1.91 -8.68
N THR A 336 7.44 -2.61 -9.78
CA THR A 336 6.89 -2.31 -11.11
C THR A 336 5.58 -3.07 -11.40
N SER A 337 5.07 -3.85 -10.45
CA SER A 337 3.89 -4.71 -10.59
C SER A 337 2.62 -3.91 -10.93
N THR A 338 1.99 -4.22 -12.05
CA THR A 338 0.70 -3.63 -12.46
C THR A 338 -0.39 -3.97 -11.46
N SER A 339 -0.49 -5.23 -11.01
CA SER A 339 -1.51 -5.67 -10.04
C SER A 339 -1.35 -4.93 -8.70
N PHE A 340 -0.12 -4.85 -8.17
CA PHE A 340 0.16 -4.20 -6.89
C PHE A 340 -0.15 -2.70 -6.92
N CYS A 341 0.35 -1.98 -7.95
CA CYS A 341 0.11 -0.54 -8.08
C CYS A 341 -1.37 -0.22 -8.34
N THR A 342 -2.06 -1.04 -9.14
CA THR A 342 -3.50 -0.89 -9.39
C THR A 342 -4.32 -1.12 -8.12
N ALA A 343 -4.00 -2.14 -7.34
CA ALA A 343 -4.67 -2.40 -6.07
C ALA A 343 -4.48 -1.25 -5.07
N ALA A 344 -3.25 -0.76 -4.88
CA ALA A 344 -2.95 0.37 -3.99
C ALA A 344 -3.68 1.66 -4.43
N SER A 345 -3.73 1.93 -5.74
CA SER A 345 -4.46 3.08 -6.30
C SER A 345 -5.97 2.94 -6.11
N LEU A 346 -6.54 1.75 -6.33
CA LEU A 346 -7.95 1.48 -6.07
C LEU A 346 -8.31 1.69 -4.60
N ILE A 347 -7.48 1.23 -3.67
CA ILE A 347 -7.68 1.48 -2.24
C ILE A 347 -7.68 2.99 -1.97
N THR A 348 -6.70 3.72 -2.50
CA THR A 348 -6.61 5.19 -2.38
C THR A 348 -7.89 5.87 -2.88
N LEU A 349 -8.39 5.47 -4.04
CA LEU A 349 -9.61 6.03 -4.63
C LEU A 349 -10.90 5.62 -3.89
N ALA A 350 -10.92 4.45 -3.25
CA ALA A 350 -12.08 3.92 -2.51
C ALA A 350 -12.26 4.54 -1.13
N ILE A 351 -11.20 5.09 -0.53
CA ILE A 351 -11.24 5.68 0.81
C ILE A 351 -12.14 6.91 0.85
N ARG A 352 -12.99 6.99 1.89
CA ARG A 352 -13.90 8.09 2.19
C ARG A 352 -13.68 8.56 3.63
N PRO A 353 -14.00 9.82 3.98
CA PRO A 353 -13.88 10.29 5.35
C PRO A 353 -14.84 9.52 6.28
N ALA A 354 -14.40 9.33 7.52
CA ALA A 354 -15.12 8.54 8.52
C ALA A 354 -16.57 9.00 8.81
N ASN A 355 -16.89 10.25 8.52
CA ASN A 355 -18.21 10.87 8.77
C ASN A 355 -19.11 10.90 7.52
N THR A 356 -18.72 10.30 6.42
CA THR A 356 -19.63 10.19 5.27
C THR A 356 -20.62 9.07 5.53
N PRO A 357 -21.97 9.33 5.57
CA PRO A 357 -22.94 8.26 5.65
C PRO A 357 -22.68 7.29 4.51
N GLN A 358 -22.45 6.03 4.84
CA GLN A 358 -22.54 4.97 3.83
C GLN A 358 -23.97 5.01 3.32
N GLN A 359 -24.17 5.46 2.09
CA GLN A 359 -25.45 5.30 1.42
C GLN A 359 -25.69 3.80 1.29
N MET A 360 -26.54 3.30 2.21
CA MET A 360 -27.06 1.94 2.20
C MET A 360 -27.90 1.69 0.95
#